data_2aa72c6a2069acbeafbf689115de9c7b
#
_entry.id   2aa72c6a2069acbeafbf689115de9c7b
#
_cell.length_a   1.000
_cell.length_b   1.000
_cell.length_c   1.000
_cell.angle_alpha   90.00
_cell.angle_beta   90.00
_cell.angle_gamma   90.00
#
_symmetry.space_group_name_H-M   'P 1'
#
loop_
_entity.id
_entity.type
_entity.pdbx_description
1 polymer ?
#
loop_
_entity_poly.entity_id
_entity_poly.type
_entity_poly.pdbx_seq_one_letter_code
_entity_poly.pdbx_strand_id
1 'polypeptide(L)'
;DNGWAFTFSGALNTGDGYIRGTNYEGWTYFGNISKKINDSHKLSLTAFGAPQWHNQRATKHYIEDYKNSPDGGRYSNGYGCLNGALTGAGYGYNYYHKPQVSLNHYWTINANSSLTTSAYASLARGGGRRVAGNKTNWLTIDYNTGRPQAGAMLTPDGLFDYDAVLKANAESEHGSQVAFTNVVNSHDWYGLLSS
;
A
#
# COMPACT_ATOMS: atom_id res chain seq x y z
N ASP A 1 7.71 26.71 34.29
CA ASP A 1 7.64 25.52 33.44
C ASP A 1 6.82 24.44 34.16
N ASN A 2 5.74 23.98 33.53
CA ASN A 2 4.83 23.01 34.15
C ASN A 2 5.18 21.54 33.78
N GLY A 3 6.35 21.30 33.18
CA GLY A 3 6.89 19.98 32.84
C GLY A 3 6.20 19.28 31.66
N TRP A 4 5.35 19.96 30.90
CA TRP A 4 4.77 19.43 29.66
C TRP A 4 5.62 19.77 28.45
N ALA A 5 5.71 18.82 27.52
CA ALA A 5 6.29 19.03 26.18
C ALA A 5 5.44 18.35 25.13
N PHE A 6 5.31 18.99 23.96
CA PHE A 6 4.50 18.54 22.84
C PHE A 6 5.30 18.62 21.56
N THR A 7 5.19 17.60 20.74
CA THR A 7 5.77 17.55 19.38
C THR A 7 4.74 16.99 18.43
N PHE A 8 4.52 17.69 17.31
CA PHE A 8 3.65 17.22 16.25
C PHE A 8 4.35 17.40 14.90
N SER A 9 4.16 16.44 14.01
CA SER A 9 4.68 16.47 12.65
C SER A 9 3.70 15.77 11.71
N GLY A 10 3.63 16.24 10.47
CA GLY A 10 2.85 15.62 9.41
C GLY A 10 3.45 15.93 8.05
N ALA A 11 3.31 15.00 7.10
CA ALA A 11 3.75 15.19 5.72
C ALA A 11 2.81 14.48 4.75
N LEU A 12 2.63 15.04 3.57
CA LEU A 12 1.98 14.44 2.41
C LEU A 12 3.05 14.12 1.36
N ASN A 13 3.00 12.91 0.81
CA ASN A 13 3.85 12.48 -0.28
C ASN A 13 2.97 11.85 -1.37
N THR A 14 3.00 12.39 -2.57
CA THR A 14 2.22 11.92 -3.70
C THR A 14 3.02 12.00 -4.99
N GLY A 15 2.74 11.12 -5.93
CA GLY A 15 3.42 11.13 -7.22
C GLY A 15 2.93 10.04 -8.16
N ASP A 16 3.42 10.12 -9.40
CA ASP A 16 3.04 9.18 -10.46
C ASP A 16 3.93 7.93 -10.53
N GLY A 17 5.05 7.94 -9.81
CA GLY A 17 6.07 6.89 -9.91
C GLY A 17 6.84 6.94 -11.24
N TYR A 18 7.95 6.19 -11.32
CA TYR A 18 8.73 6.10 -12.55
C TYR A 18 8.04 5.21 -13.59
N ILE A 19 7.50 4.08 -13.16
CA ILE A 19 6.78 3.13 -14.02
C ILE A 19 5.38 3.67 -14.33
N ARG A 20 4.93 3.53 -15.56
CA ARG A 20 3.60 3.98 -15.96
C ARG A 20 2.50 3.34 -15.11
N GLY A 21 1.60 4.18 -14.57
CA GLY A 21 0.48 3.76 -13.75
C GLY A 21 0.82 3.36 -12.31
N THR A 22 2.04 3.64 -11.81
CA THR A 22 2.43 3.37 -10.42
C THR A 22 2.24 4.59 -9.50
N ASN A 23 1.10 5.25 -9.65
CA ASN A 23 0.72 6.38 -8.80
C ASN A 23 0.66 5.98 -7.34
N TYR A 24 1.00 6.92 -6.48
CA TYR A 24 0.95 6.71 -5.04
C TYR A 24 0.55 7.98 -4.30
N GLU A 25 -0.04 7.79 -3.15
CA GLU A 25 -0.29 8.82 -2.16
C GLU A 25 -0.09 8.23 -0.77
N GLY A 26 0.60 8.96 0.06
CA GLY A 26 0.78 8.62 1.45
C GLY A 26 0.97 9.88 2.27
N TRP A 27 0.46 9.88 3.48
CA TRP A 27 0.72 10.93 4.43
C TRP A 27 1.16 10.33 5.76
N THR A 28 1.96 11.08 6.46
CA THR A 28 2.47 10.66 7.76
C THR A 28 2.00 11.60 8.84
N TYR A 29 1.81 11.06 10.01
CA TYR A 29 1.57 11.83 11.21
C TYR A 29 2.41 11.29 12.36
N PHE A 30 2.85 12.18 13.18
CA PHE A 30 3.55 11.91 14.42
C PHE A 30 3.08 12.87 15.49
N GLY A 31 2.80 12.36 16.67
CA GLY A 31 2.48 13.15 17.85
C GLY A 31 3.20 12.57 19.07
N ASN A 32 3.79 13.44 19.87
CA ASN A 32 4.33 13.09 21.17
C ASN A 32 3.86 14.09 22.21
N ILE A 33 3.41 13.57 23.34
CA ILE A 33 3.10 14.34 24.54
C ILE A 33 3.92 13.75 25.66
N SER A 34 4.71 14.56 26.32
CA SER A 34 5.47 14.12 27.48
C SER A 34 5.24 15.01 28.70
N LYS A 35 5.34 14.39 29.86
CA LYS A 35 5.17 15.03 31.16
C LYS A 35 6.32 14.64 32.07
N LYS A 36 7.09 15.60 32.51
CA LYS A 36 7.97 15.45 33.67
C LYS A 36 7.08 15.53 34.91
N ILE A 37 6.93 14.43 35.62
CA ILE A 37 6.11 14.34 36.86
C ILE A 37 6.88 14.96 37.99
N ASN A 38 8.16 14.59 38.12
CA ASN A 38 9.13 15.13 39.07
C ASN A 38 10.55 14.91 38.52
N ASP A 39 11.59 15.13 39.33
CA ASP A 39 12.97 14.99 38.87
C ASP A 39 13.38 13.55 38.55
N SER A 40 12.68 12.57 39.08
CA SER A 40 12.95 11.14 38.89
C SER A 40 12.04 10.48 37.86
N HIS A 41 10.88 11.06 37.54
CA HIS A 41 9.88 10.40 36.70
C HIS A 41 9.42 11.26 35.53
N LYS A 42 9.45 10.66 34.32
CA LYS A 42 8.89 11.23 33.09
C LYS A 42 8.02 10.20 32.39
N LEU A 43 6.86 10.62 31.90
CA LEU A 43 6.01 9.86 31.00
C LEU A 43 6.06 10.46 29.60
N SER A 44 5.95 9.62 28.57
CA SER A 44 5.89 10.03 27.17
C SER A 44 4.91 9.14 26.41
N LEU A 45 3.86 9.75 25.88
CA LEU A 45 2.91 9.10 24.97
C LEU A 45 3.23 9.52 23.55
N THR A 46 3.47 8.54 22.69
CA THR A 46 3.79 8.75 21.28
C THR A 46 2.77 8.02 20.42
N ALA A 47 2.27 8.68 19.37
CA ALA A 47 1.43 8.07 18.36
C ALA A 47 1.97 8.47 16.98
N PHE A 48 2.08 7.50 16.06
CA PHE A 48 2.47 7.75 14.69
C PHE A 48 1.84 6.75 13.73
N GLY A 49 1.80 7.13 12.47
CA GLY A 49 1.32 6.27 11.40
C GLY A 49 1.56 6.87 10.02
N ALA A 50 1.45 6.02 9.00
CA ALA A 50 1.65 6.38 7.61
C ALA A 50 0.61 5.68 6.73
N PRO A 51 -0.66 6.15 6.70
CA PRO A 51 -1.62 5.64 5.75
C PRO A 51 -1.16 5.94 4.33
N GLN A 52 -1.27 4.93 3.46
CA GLN A 52 -0.87 5.07 2.06
C GLN A 52 -1.66 4.15 1.14
N TRP A 53 -1.70 4.51 -0.12
CA TRP A 53 -2.06 3.64 -1.23
C TRP A 53 -1.07 3.83 -2.39
N HIS A 54 -0.91 2.80 -3.17
CA HIS A 54 -0.10 2.86 -4.39
C HIS A 54 -0.53 1.79 -5.39
N ASN A 55 -0.29 2.07 -6.65
CA ASN A 55 -0.32 1.08 -7.71
C ASN A 55 1.10 0.54 -7.92
N GLN A 56 1.22 -0.74 -8.16
CA GLN A 56 2.53 -1.38 -8.31
C GLN A 56 2.58 -2.30 -9.53
N ARG A 57 3.76 -2.45 -10.10
CA ARG A 57 4.06 -3.48 -11.07
C ARG A 57 4.74 -4.64 -10.35
N ALA A 58 4.09 -5.81 -10.38
CA ALA A 58 4.58 -7.00 -9.68
C ALA A 58 5.37 -7.96 -10.57
N THR A 59 5.27 -7.85 -11.89
CA THR A 59 5.86 -8.79 -12.87
C THR A 59 7.14 -8.25 -13.48
N LYS A 60 8.02 -9.19 -13.86
CA LYS A 60 9.22 -8.92 -14.65
C LYS A 60 8.85 -8.90 -16.14
N HIS A 61 9.65 -8.21 -16.93
CA HIS A 61 9.54 -8.15 -18.39
C HIS A 61 10.89 -8.42 -19.04
N TYR A 62 10.88 -8.89 -20.27
CA TYR A 62 12.09 -8.94 -21.07
C TYR A 62 12.56 -7.53 -21.47
N ILE A 63 13.85 -7.35 -21.66
CA ILE A 63 14.42 -6.08 -22.11
C ILE A 63 13.81 -5.66 -23.47
N GLU A 64 13.48 -6.64 -24.30
CA GLU A 64 12.85 -6.43 -25.59
C GLU A 64 11.47 -5.76 -25.47
N ASP A 65 10.67 -6.12 -24.45
CA ASP A 65 9.37 -5.52 -24.21
C ASP A 65 9.49 -4.01 -23.91
N TYR A 66 10.52 -3.63 -23.15
CA TYR A 66 10.81 -2.22 -22.91
C TYR A 66 11.26 -1.47 -24.17
N LYS A 67 12.06 -2.14 -25.04
CA LYS A 67 12.54 -1.54 -26.29
C LYS A 67 11.43 -1.34 -27.31
N ASN A 68 10.46 -2.24 -27.33
CA ASN A 68 9.36 -2.24 -28.28
C ASN A 68 8.13 -1.46 -27.80
N SER A 69 8.06 -1.14 -26.49
CA SER A 69 6.97 -0.34 -25.95
C SER A 69 7.17 1.15 -26.24
N PRO A 70 6.10 1.88 -26.60
CA PRO A 70 6.15 3.35 -26.68
C PRO A 70 6.56 4.00 -25.36
N ASP A 71 6.29 3.35 -24.23
CA ASP A 71 6.65 3.80 -22.90
C ASP A 71 8.12 3.52 -22.52
N GLY A 72 8.85 2.73 -23.33
CA GLY A 72 10.24 2.36 -23.07
C GLY A 72 10.42 1.76 -21.68
N GLY A 73 11.41 2.24 -20.94
CA GLY A 73 11.68 1.77 -19.56
C GLY A 73 10.57 2.02 -18.55
N ARG A 74 9.54 2.78 -18.90
CA ARG A 74 8.35 3.03 -18.06
C ARG A 74 7.22 2.03 -18.28
N TYR A 75 7.37 1.11 -19.18
CA TYR A 75 6.35 0.11 -19.53
C TYR A 75 5.86 -0.68 -18.32
N SER A 76 4.53 -0.89 -18.28
CA SER A 76 3.86 -1.72 -17.29
C SER A 76 2.71 -2.50 -17.92
N ASN A 77 2.71 -3.81 -17.76
CA ASN A 77 1.62 -4.68 -18.19
C ASN A 77 0.31 -4.52 -17.39
N GLY A 78 0.37 -3.87 -16.23
CA GLY A 78 -0.81 -3.57 -15.42
C GLY A 78 -1.48 -2.23 -15.73
N TYR A 79 -0.87 -1.44 -16.64
CA TYR A 79 -1.43 -0.19 -17.10
C TYR A 79 -2.40 -0.45 -18.25
N GLY A 80 -3.63 0.02 -18.13
CA GLY A 80 -4.69 -0.32 -19.08
C GLY A 80 -5.81 0.71 -19.12
N CYS A 81 -6.80 0.48 -19.99
CA CYS A 81 -7.97 1.35 -20.14
C CYS A 81 -9.09 0.90 -19.21
N LEU A 82 -9.57 1.80 -18.33
CA LEU A 82 -10.70 1.59 -17.44
C LEU A 82 -11.55 2.86 -17.36
N ASN A 83 -12.84 2.77 -17.61
CA ASN A 83 -13.77 3.91 -17.72
C ASN A 83 -13.30 4.96 -18.75
N GLY A 84 -12.77 4.50 -19.87
CA GLY A 84 -12.26 5.35 -20.94
C GLY A 84 -10.96 6.09 -20.62
N ALA A 85 -10.29 5.79 -19.52
CA ALA A 85 -9.05 6.44 -19.11
C ALA A 85 -7.94 5.41 -18.83
N LEU A 86 -6.69 5.78 -19.11
CA LEU A 86 -5.55 4.94 -18.80
C LEU A 86 -5.22 5.01 -17.31
N THR A 87 -5.07 3.85 -16.68
CA THR A 87 -4.82 3.74 -15.24
C THR A 87 -4.01 2.49 -14.87
N GLY A 88 -3.25 2.54 -13.79
CA GLY A 88 -2.64 1.37 -13.14
C GLY A 88 -3.53 0.71 -12.09
N ALA A 89 -4.68 1.30 -11.77
CA ALA A 89 -5.55 0.86 -10.67
C ALA A 89 -6.29 -0.47 -10.96
N GLY A 90 -6.32 -0.95 -12.21
CA GLY A 90 -6.90 -2.24 -12.57
C GLY A 90 -6.14 -3.44 -12.03
N TYR A 91 -4.81 -3.28 -11.81
CA TYR A 91 -3.91 -4.41 -11.53
C TYR A 91 -2.89 -4.11 -10.48
N GLY A 92 -2.80 -4.34 -9.36
CA GLY A 92 -1.70 -4.10 -8.41
C GLY A 92 -1.95 -2.94 -7.45
N TYR A 93 -3.19 -2.50 -7.30
CA TYR A 93 -3.55 -1.55 -6.26
C TYR A 93 -3.31 -2.15 -4.88
N ASN A 94 -2.65 -1.39 -4.00
CA ASN A 94 -2.39 -1.75 -2.62
C ASN A 94 -2.61 -0.54 -1.71
N TYR A 95 -3.09 -0.78 -0.50
CA TYR A 95 -3.22 0.24 0.53
C TYR A 95 -2.98 -0.36 1.91
N TYR A 96 -2.41 0.42 2.80
CA TYR A 96 -2.29 0.04 4.20
C TYR A 96 -2.14 1.22 5.15
N HIS A 97 -2.48 0.99 6.39
CA HIS A 97 -2.25 1.86 7.52
C HIS A 97 -1.88 1.01 8.74
N LYS A 98 -0.73 1.28 9.34
CA LYS A 98 -0.19 0.57 10.50
C LYS A 98 0.18 1.58 11.59
N PRO A 99 -0.82 2.19 12.25
CA PRO A 99 -0.55 3.11 13.34
C PRO A 99 0.07 2.37 14.53
N GLN A 100 0.89 3.09 15.27
CA GLN A 100 1.44 2.64 16.54
C GLN A 100 1.26 3.71 17.59
N VAL A 101 0.88 3.26 18.78
CA VAL A 101 0.84 4.08 19.99
C VAL A 101 1.75 3.45 21.02
N SER A 102 2.59 4.24 21.66
CA SER A 102 3.49 3.78 22.72
C SER A 102 3.46 4.71 23.93
N LEU A 103 3.47 4.12 25.12
CA LEU A 103 3.64 4.79 26.38
C LEU A 103 4.98 4.39 26.98
N ASN A 104 5.82 5.38 27.25
CA ASN A 104 7.13 5.18 27.85
C ASN A 104 7.18 5.86 29.21
N HIS A 105 7.69 5.14 30.21
CA HIS A 105 8.00 5.66 31.53
C HIS A 105 9.50 5.62 31.73
N TYR A 106 10.09 6.73 32.08
CA TYR A 106 11.49 6.88 32.42
C TYR A 106 11.60 7.15 33.92
N TRP A 107 12.34 6.32 34.61
CA TRP A 107 12.58 6.43 36.04
C TRP A 107 14.09 6.49 36.34
N THR A 108 14.54 7.61 36.87
CA THR A 108 15.88 7.77 37.42
C THR A 108 15.84 7.34 38.89
N ILE A 109 16.34 6.14 39.18
CA ILE A 109 16.27 5.55 40.53
C ILE A 109 17.29 6.25 41.44
N ASN A 110 18.51 6.43 40.94
CA ASN A 110 19.59 7.15 41.61
C ASN A 110 20.64 7.60 40.57
N ALA A 111 21.75 8.18 41.02
CA ALA A 111 22.82 8.68 40.12
C ALA A 111 23.43 7.62 39.19
N ASN A 112 23.33 6.32 39.54
CA ASN A 112 23.98 5.22 38.82
C ASN A 112 22.97 4.25 38.19
N SER A 113 21.66 4.46 38.39
CA SER A 113 20.63 3.50 37.96
C SER A 113 19.42 4.19 37.41
N SER A 114 18.94 3.72 36.26
CA SER A 114 17.67 4.15 35.64
C SER A 114 16.92 2.94 35.12
N LEU A 115 15.60 3.08 35.01
CA LEU A 115 14.71 2.09 34.41
C LEU A 115 13.84 2.77 33.36
N THR A 116 13.74 2.17 32.20
CA THR A 116 12.78 2.56 31.15
C THR A 116 11.80 1.44 30.94
N THR A 117 10.52 1.74 31.08
CA THR A 117 9.42 0.81 30.78
C THR A 117 8.67 1.31 29.57
N SER A 118 8.47 0.45 28.58
CA SER A 118 7.75 0.77 27.36
C SER A 118 6.60 -0.21 27.15
N ALA A 119 5.41 0.33 26.86
CA ALA A 119 4.26 -0.43 26.39
C ALA A 119 3.83 0.15 25.04
N TYR A 120 3.56 -0.70 24.05
CA TYR A 120 3.06 -0.24 22.77
C TYR A 120 1.99 -1.15 22.20
N ALA A 121 1.16 -0.59 21.33
CA ALA A 121 0.18 -1.33 20.54
C ALA A 121 0.20 -0.81 19.10
N SER A 122 0.04 -1.72 18.15
CA SER A 122 -0.14 -1.40 16.74
C SER A 122 -1.35 -2.15 16.20
N LEU A 123 -2.20 -1.42 15.44
CA LEU A 123 -3.36 -1.97 14.76
C LEU A 123 -3.19 -1.78 13.26
N ALA A 124 -2.99 -2.88 12.53
CA ALA A 124 -2.78 -2.84 11.10
C ALA A 124 -4.08 -3.06 10.32
N ARG A 125 -4.29 -2.27 9.28
CA ARG A 125 -5.34 -2.48 8.29
C ARG A 125 -4.77 -2.24 6.90
N GLY A 126 -5.04 -3.18 5.98
CA GLY A 126 -4.61 -3.03 4.60
C GLY A 126 -5.31 -3.99 3.68
N GLY A 127 -5.10 -3.79 2.40
CA GLY A 127 -5.66 -4.64 1.37
C GLY A 127 -5.08 -4.32 0.01
N GLY A 128 -5.51 -5.07 -0.99
CA GLY A 128 -5.11 -4.88 -2.36
C GLY A 128 -6.19 -5.31 -3.33
N ARG A 129 -5.96 -5.04 -4.60
CA ARG A 129 -6.83 -5.49 -5.68
C ARG A 129 -6.11 -6.56 -6.49
N ARG A 130 -6.82 -7.57 -6.86
CA ARG A 130 -6.36 -8.62 -7.76
C ARG A 130 -7.47 -9.07 -8.70
N VAL A 131 -7.09 -9.71 -9.79
CA VAL A 131 -8.01 -10.44 -10.65
C VAL A 131 -8.47 -11.70 -9.95
N ALA A 132 -9.77 -11.98 -10.00
CA ALA A 132 -10.39 -13.16 -9.41
C ALA A 132 -11.44 -13.75 -10.38
N GLY A 133 -11.84 -14.99 -10.12
CA GLY A 133 -12.86 -15.68 -10.91
C GLY A 133 -12.46 -15.92 -12.37
N ASN A 134 -11.17 -16.04 -12.65
CA ASN A 134 -10.62 -16.12 -13.98
C ASN A 134 -10.93 -17.48 -14.65
N LYS A 135 -12.03 -17.55 -15.37
CA LYS A 135 -12.40 -18.70 -16.24
C LYS A 135 -11.93 -18.52 -17.67
N THR A 136 -11.35 -17.38 -18.01
CA THR A 136 -10.88 -17.01 -19.33
C THR A 136 -9.50 -16.35 -19.21
N ASN A 137 -8.80 -16.19 -20.32
CA ASN A 137 -7.48 -15.53 -20.34
C ASN A 137 -7.56 -14.00 -20.52
N TRP A 138 -8.73 -13.39 -20.34
CA TRP A 138 -8.98 -11.97 -20.67
C TRP A 138 -8.04 -10.99 -19.95
N LEU A 139 -7.60 -11.32 -18.72
CA LEU A 139 -6.67 -10.51 -17.94
C LEU A 139 -5.47 -11.32 -17.44
N THR A 140 -5.13 -12.43 -18.10
CA THR A 140 -4.08 -13.29 -17.61
C THR A 140 -2.72 -12.89 -18.17
N ILE A 141 -1.74 -12.87 -17.30
CA ILE A 141 -0.32 -12.61 -17.59
C ILE A 141 0.46 -13.89 -17.38
N ASP A 142 1.36 -14.18 -18.29
CA ASP A 142 2.41 -15.15 -18.06
C ASP A 142 3.44 -14.57 -17.10
N TYR A 143 3.50 -15.07 -15.87
CA TYR A 143 4.40 -14.58 -14.84
C TYR A 143 5.88 -14.78 -15.13
N ASN A 144 6.23 -15.70 -16.04
CA ASN A 144 7.62 -15.91 -16.45
C ASN A 144 8.10 -14.82 -17.41
N THR A 145 7.21 -14.36 -18.29
CA THR A 145 7.53 -13.40 -19.36
C THR A 145 7.01 -12.00 -19.07
N GLY A 146 6.01 -11.87 -18.21
CA GLY A 146 5.29 -10.61 -17.97
C GLY A 146 4.37 -10.20 -19.12
N ARG A 147 4.19 -11.04 -20.15
CA ARG A 147 3.36 -10.75 -21.32
C ARG A 147 1.93 -11.21 -21.13
N PRO A 148 0.94 -10.52 -21.71
CA PRO A 148 -0.43 -11.02 -21.75
C PRO A 148 -0.50 -12.38 -22.41
N GLN A 149 -1.31 -13.29 -21.87
CA GLN A 149 -1.53 -14.60 -22.48
C GLN A 149 -2.45 -14.50 -23.71
N ALA A 150 -2.43 -15.52 -24.55
CA ALA A 150 -3.33 -15.64 -25.70
C ALA A 150 -4.80 -15.55 -25.23
N GLY A 151 -5.58 -14.70 -25.89
CA GLY A 151 -6.97 -14.41 -25.52
C GLY A 151 -7.14 -13.24 -24.53
N ALA A 152 -6.07 -12.58 -24.11
CA ALA A 152 -6.15 -11.35 -23.34
C ALA A 152 -6.85 -10.25 -24.15
N MET A 153 -7.74 -9.50 -23.48
CA MET A 153 -8.40 -8.34 -24.08
C MET A 153 -7.49 -7.13 -23.98
N LEU A 154 -7.03 -6.67 -25.15
CA LEU A 154 -6.07 -5.58 -25.24
C LEU A 154 -6.60 -4.44 -26.09
N THR A 155 -6.19 -3.24 -25.75
CA THR A 155 -6.31 -2.07 -26.63
C THR A 155 -5.45 -2.23 -27.88
N PRO A 156 -5.65 -1.44 -28.94
CA PRO A 156 -4.78 -1.47 -30.13
C PRO A 156 -3.29 -1.27 -29.81
N ASP A 157 -2.98 -0.55 -28.72
CA ASP A 157 -1.60 -0.29 -28.27
C ASP A 157 -1.04 -1.41 -27.38
N GLY A 158 -1.78 -2.52 -27.20
CA GLY A 158 -1.32 -3.70 -26.45
C GLY A 158 -1.44 -3.61 -24.94
N LEU A 159 -2.19 -2.64 -24.42
CA LEU A 159 -2.51 -2.51 -22.99
C LEU A 159 -3.79 -3.30 -22.66
N PHE A 160 -3.99 -3.67 -21.38
CA PHE A 160 -5.25 -4.31 -20.98
C PHE A 160 -6.45 -3.37 -21.21
N ASP A 161 -7.48 -3.91 -21.88
CA ASP A 161 -8.76 -3.25 -22.07
C ASP A 161 -9.76 -3.74 -21.01
N TYR A 162 -9.72 -3.08 -19.84
CA TYR A 162 -10.62 -3.42 -18.75
C TYR A 162 -12.07 -3.10 -19.07
N ASP A 163 -12.33 -2.13 -19.93
CA ASP A 163 -13.70 -1.79 -20.36
C ASP A 163 -14.29 -2.89 -21.23
N ALA A 164 -13.50 -3.45 -22.15
CA ALA A 164 -13.90 -4.61 -22.93
C ALA A 164 -14.18 -5.84 -22.04
N VAL A 165 -13.36 -6.07 -21.02
CA VAL A 165 -13.56 -7.15 -20.05
C VAL A 165 -14.87 -6.95 -19.26
N LEU A 166 -15.14 -5.74 -18.78
CA LEU A 166 -16.36 -5.43 -18.04
C LEU A 166 -17.61 -5.65 -18.93
N LYS A 167 -17.53 -5.22 -20.20
CA LYS A 167 -18.60 -5.43 -21.18
C LYS A 167 -18.83 -6.92 -21.43
N ALA A 168 -17.78 -7.69 -21.70
CA ALA A 168 -17.88 -9.12 -21.94
C ALA A 168 -18.40 -9.87 -20.70
N ASN A 169 -18.05 -9.44 -19.48
CA ASN A 169 -18.63 -9.99 -18.26
C ASN A 169 -20.14 -9.75 -18.18
N ALA A 170 -20.60 -8.56 -18.54
CA ALA A 170 -22.02 -8.22 -18.52
C ALA A 170 -22.85 -9.01 -19.54
N GLU A 171 -22.24 -9.36 -20.67
CA GLU A 171 -22.85 -10.11 -21.76
C GLU A 171 -22.71 -11.64 -21.60
N SER A 172 -22.00 -12.12 -20.59
CA SER A 172 -21.74 -13.54 -20.38
C SER A 172 -22.97 -14.29 -19.85
N GLU A 173 -23.32 -15.41 -20.49
CA GLU A 173 -24.41 -16.28 -20.05
C GLU A 173 -24.20 -16.88 -18.65
N HIS A 174 -22.98 -16.96 -18.17
CA HIS A 174 -22.60 -17.56 -16.89
C HIS A 174 -22.26 -16.51 -15.83
N GLY A 175 -22.59 -15.26 -16.04
CA GLY A 175 -22.20 -14.15 -15.18
C GLY A 175 -20.71 -13.79 -15.32
N SER A 176 -20.16 -13.12 -14.33
CA SER A 176 -18.78 -12.63 -14.39
C SER A 176 -17.76 -13.75 -14.55
N GLN A 177 -17.01 -13.73 -15.64
CA GLN A 177 -15.91 -14.65 -15.91
C GLN A 177 -14.61 -14.19 -15.26
N VAL A 178 -14.44 -12.87 -15.16
CA VAL A 178 -13.31 -12.21 -14.52
C VAL A 178 -13.83 -11.09 -13.63
N ALA A 179 -13.35 -11.02 -12.42
CA ALA A 179 -13.71 -9.97 -11.47
C ALA A 179 -12.47 -9.33 -10.87
N PHE A 180 -12.59 -8.05 -10.55
CA PHE A 180 -11.66 -7.40 -9.62
C PHE A 180 -12.21 -7.56 -8.21
N THR A 181 -11.40 -8.10 -7.32
CA THR A 181 -11.76 -8.20 -5.91
C THR A 181 -10.77 -7.46 -5.04
N ASN A 182 -11.27 -6.79 -4.03
CA ASN A 182 -10.44 -6.27 -2.97
C ASN A 182 -10.12 -7.40 -1.99
N VAL A 183 -8.83 -7.66 -1.82
CA VAL A 183 -8.34 -8.58 -0.79
C VAL A 183 -8.00 -7.74 0.43
N VAL A 184 -8.76 -7.89 1.48
CA VAL A 184 -8.49 -7.26 2.78
C VAL A 184 -7.65 -8.23 3.59
N ASN A 185 -6.46 -7.81 3.98
CA ASN A 185 -5.63 -8.59 4.90
C ASN A 185 -6.28 -8.59 6.28
N SER A 186 -6.08 -9.68 7.00
CA SER A 186 -6.51 -9.78 8.39
C SER A 186 -5.91 -8.65 9.22
N HIS A 187 -6.62 -8.26 10.27
CA HIS A 187 -6.11 -7.33 11.24
C HIS A 187 -5.04 -8.03 12.08
N ASP A 188 -3.84 -7.47 12.05
CA ASP A 188 -2.75 -7.96 12.89
C ASP A 188 -2.69 -7.08 14.14
N TRP A 189 -2.78 -7.71 15.29
CA TRP A 189 -2.58 -7.08 16.60
C TRP A 189 -1.18 -7.40 17.09
N TYR A 190 -0.40 -6.38 17.33
CA TYR A 190 0.89 -6.53 18.00
C TYR A 190 0.86 -5.74 19.30
N GLY A 191 1.06 -6.43 20.39
CA GLY A 191 1.32 -5.83 21.68
C GLY A 191 2.53 -6.50 22.30
N LEU A 192 3.55 -5.77 22.60
CA LEU A 192 4.70 -6.25 23.36
C LEU A 192 4.93 -5.34 24.56
N LEU A 193 5.00 -5.95 25.74
CA LEU A 193 5.49 -5.31 26.94
C LEU A 193 6.96 -5.70 27.07
N SER A 194 7.84 -4.72 26.98
CA SER A 194 9.25 -4.89 27.30
C SER A 194 9.63 -4.01 28.47
N SER A 195 10.32 -4.55 29.42
CA SER A 195 10.91 -3.86 30.56
C SER A 195 12.42 -3.98 30.50
#